data_699b59ceb45835c09079f9e9e190f2a5
#
_entry.id   699b59ceb45835c09079f9e9e190f2a5
#
_cell.length_a   1.000
_cell.length_b   1.000
_cell.length_c   1.000
_cell.angle_alpha   90.00
_cell.angle_beta   90.00
_cell.angle_gamma   90.00
#
_symmetry.space_group_name_H-M   'P 1'
#
loop_
_entity.id
_entity.type
_entity.pdbx_description
1 polymer ?
#
loop_
_entity_poly.entity_id
_entity_poly.type
_entity_poly.pdbx_seq_one_letter_code
_entity_poly.pdbx_strand_id
1 'polypeptide(L)'
;MVSEKLPWRTYGQLVPVKYPDPQRLSELPGYEKEREKVIANTKALLAGMPANNVLLYGDAGTGKSSAVKAIANEFAPEGLRLVEVKKNQLYQIPDLMDKLAANPLKFILFIDDLSFTSNDDNFAALKAILEGSVGGRAQNIAVYATSNRRHLIKETLSDRTGDDIHEADTRQELMSLSARFGLTVTFQRPEKARFETILEELAKQHNIQMPTEQLLLKAEAFALRAGGRSPRVAKQFIEQCEAGVQK
;
A
#
# COMPACT_ATOMS: atom_id res chain seq x y z
N MET A 1 -6.79 -4.39 40.48
CA MET A 1 -8.12 -4.95 40.14
C MET A 1 -9.13 -3.83 40.30
N VAL A 2 -9.34 -2.98 39.30
CA VAL A 2 -10.48 -2.07 39.19
C VAL A 2 -10.79 -1.97 37.69
N SER A 3 -11.88 -2.61 37.31
CA SER A 3 -12.47 -2.55 35.98
C SER A 3 -13.31 -1.26 35.93
N GLU A 4 -12.76 -0.16 35.50
CA GLU A 4 -13.59 0.98 35.11
C GLU A 4 -14.16 0.73 33.72
N LYS A 5 -15.46 0.44 33.69
CA LYS A 5 -16.27 0.41 32.49
C LYS A 5 -16.43 1.84 31.99
N LEU A 6 -15.63 2.22 30.99
CA LEU A 6 -15.86 3.45 30.22
C LEU A 6 -17.17 3.32 29.44
N PRO A 7 -17.96 4.42 29.33
CA PRO A 7 -19.25 4.39 28.64
C PRO A 7 -19.06 4.06 27.16
N TRP A 8 -19.84 3.11 26.69
CA TRP A 8 -19.86 2.55 25.35
C TRP A 8 -20.18 3.60 24.28
N ARG A 9 -19.16 4.16 23.65
CA ARG A 9 -19.26 4.55 22.25
C ARG A 9 -18.68 3.39 21.44
N THR A 10 -19.44 2.85 20.52
CA THR A 10 -19.05 1.78 19.58
C THR A 10 -18.02 2.29 18.60
N TYR A 11 -16.78 2.46 19.06
CA TYR A 11 -15.63 2.72 18.20
C TYR A 11 -15.05 1.39 17.76
N GLY A 12 -14.66 1.30 16.49
CA GLY A 12 -14.19 0.08 15.86
C GLY A 12 -13.23 -0.72 16.75
N GLN A 13 -13.49 -2.00 16.90
CA GLN A 13 -12.62 -2.92 17.61
C GLN A 13 -11.50 -3.35 16.67
N LEU A 14 -10.28 -3.44 17.19
CA LEU A 14 -9.18 -4.13 16.51
C LEU A 14 -9.54 -5.62 16.45
N VAL A 15 -9.71 -6.14 15.24
CA VAL A 15 -10.03 -7.54 15.01
C VAL A 15 -8.78 -8.22 14.46
N PRO A 16 -8.28 -9.30 15.08
CA PRO A 16 -7.15 -10.05 14.55
C PRO A 16 -7.48 -10.62 13.16
N VAL A 17 -6.56 -10.47 12.22
CA VAL A 17 -6.66 -11.10 10.91
C VAL A 17 -6.47 -12.61 11.09
N LYS A 18 -7.52 -13.40 10.77
CA LYS A 18 -7.49 -14.88 10.95
C LYS A 18 -6.49 -15.56 10.01
N TYR A 19 -6.34 -15.05 8.79
CA TYR A 19 -5.49 -15.61 7.75
C TYR A 19 -4.62 -14.48 7.18
N PRO A 20 -3.51 -14.10 7.85
CA PRO A 20 -2.62 -13.09 7.32
C PRO A 20 -1.95 -13.59 6.05
N ASP A 21 -1.77 -12.71 5.09
CA ASP A 21 -1.01 -12.97 3.87
C ASP A 21 0.45 -13.31 4.26
N PRO A 22 0.96 -14.53 3.96
CA PRO A 22 2.28 -14.96 4.41
C PRO A 22 3.44 -14.38 3.60
N GLN A 23 3.16 -13.52 2.62
CA GLN A 23 4.13 -13.01 1.66
C GLN A 23 5.39 -12.44 2.31
N ARG A 24 6.56 -12.83 1.78
CA ARG A 24 7.89 -12.40 2.21
C ARG A 24 8.48 -11.40 1.22
N LEU A 25 9.42 -10.58 1.68
CA LEU A 25 10.16 -9.65 0.80
C LEU A 25 10.95 -10.38 -0.28
N SER A 26 11.51 -11.55 0.03
CA SER A 26 12.25 -12.42 -0.89
C SER A 26 11.39 -12.99 -2.04
N GLU A 27 10.08 -13.03 -1.87
CA GLU A 27 9.12 -13.56 -2.85
C GLU A 27 8.61 -12.47 -3.81
N LEU A 28 9.09 -11.24 -3.69
CA LEU A 28 8.66 -10.09 -4.46
C LEU A 28 9.79 -9.63 -5.42
N PRO A 29 9.99 -10.26 -6.57
CA PRO A 29 11.00 -9.81 -7.52
C PRO A 29 10.62 -8.47 -8.16
N GLY A 30 11.64 -7.68 -8.46
CA GLY A 30 11.51 -6.34 -9.02
C GLY A 30 11.12 -5.28 -7.96
N TYR A 31 11.33 -4.03 -8.28
CA TYR A 31 11.05 -2.88 -7.39
C TYR A 31 11.85 -2.86 -6.07
N GLU A 32 13.04 -3.45 -6.06
CA GLU A 32 13.93 -3.49 -4.89
C GLU A 32 14.25 -2.08 -4.40
N LYS A 33 14.65 -1.18 -5.30
CA LYS A 33 14.98 0.22 -4.99
C LYS A 33 13.80 1.00 -4.42
N GLU A 34 12.61 0.74 -4.93
CA GLU A 34 11.37 1.32 -4.44
C GLU A 34 11.05 0.81 -3.02
N ARG A 35 11.19 -0.50 -2.78
CA ARG A 35 10.97 -1.11 -1.46
C ARG A 35 12.02 -0.70 -0.44
N GLU A 36 13.29 -0.56 -0.82
CA GLU A 36 14.38 -0.14 0.07
C GLU A 36 14.06 1.19 0.78
N LYS A 37 13.43 2.14 0.07
CA LYS A 37 13.00 3.42 0.68
C LYS A 37 11.96 3.21 1.76
N VAL A 38 10.98 2.34 1.53
CA VAL A 38 9.92 2.02 2.49
C VAL A 38 10.48 1.25 3.67
N ILE A 39 11.39 0.30 3.42
CA ILE A 39 12.10 -0.46 4.45
C ILE A 39 12.93 0.47 5.34
N ALA A 40 13.69 1.39 4.76
CA ALA A 40 14.50 2.34 5.52
C ALA A 40 13.63 3.21 6.44
N ASN A 41 12.49 3.70 5.94
CA ASN A 41 11.52 4.46 6.74
C ASN A 41 10.89 3.61 7.85
N THR A 42 10.61 2.33 7.59
CA THR A 42 10.09 1.38 8.59
C THR A 42 11.12 1.08 9.68
N LYS A 43 12.39 0.90 9.30
CA LYS A 43 13.49 0.73 10.27
C LYS A 43 13.67 1.97 11.17
N ALA A 44 13.51 3.18 10.61
CA ALA A 44 13.51 4.41 11.41
C ALA A 44 12.38 4.41 12.44
N LEU A 45 11.16 4.00 12.05
CA LEU A 45 10.03 3.85 12.99
C LEU A 45 10.36 2.84 14.11
N LEU A 46 10.91 1.67 13.77
CA LEU A 46 11.29 0.64 14.75
C LEU A 46 12.34 1.15 15.74
N ALA A 47 13.31 1.89 15.24
CA ALA A 47 14.36 2.50 16.06
C ALA A 47 13.88 3.69 16.92
N GLY A 48 12.60 4.09 16.84
CA GLY A 48 12.08 5.26 17.53
C GLY A 48 12.58 6.60 16.96
N MET A 49 13.15 6.57 15.76
CA MET A 49 13.55 7.77 15.04
C MET A 49 12.36 8.36 14.26
N PRO A 50 12.42 9.64 13.86
CA PRO A 50 11.39 10.23 13.02
C PRO A 50 11.17 9.43 11.73
N ALA A 51 9.96 8.92 11.54
CA ALA A 51 9.55 8.20 10.35
C ALA A 51 8.40 8.94 9.66
N ASN A 52 8.40 8.95 8.34
CA ASN A 52 7.38 9.63 7.56
C ASN A 52 6.12 8.78 7.37
N ASN A 53 4.99 9.44 7.09
CA ASN A 53 3.88 8.77 6.43
C ASN A 53 4.30 8.46 4.98
N VAL A 54 3.83 7.33 4.44
CA VAL A 54 4.28 6.80 3.15
C VAL A 54 3.11 6.66 2.19
N LEU A 55 3.25 7.21 0.99
CA LEU A 55 2.35 6.98 -0.12
C LEU A 55 3.05 6.15 -1.19
N LEU A 56 2.57 4.94 -1.43
CA LEU A 56 2.95 4.12 -2.57
C LEU A 56 1.91 4.31 -3.67
N TYR A 57 2.29 4.92 -4.78
CA TYR A 57 1.36 5.13 -5.89
C TYR A 57 1.90 4.56 -7.20
N GLY A 58 1.02 4.40 -8.19
CA GLY A 58 1.39 3.92 -9.52
C GLY A 58 0.44 2.85 -10.04
N ASP A 59 0.84 2.15 -11.09
CA ASP A 59 -0.02 1.24 -11.82
C ASP A 59 -0.56 0.08 -10.97
N ALA A 60 -1.75 -0.39 -11.32
CA ALA A 60 -2.34 -1.56 -10.66
C ALA A 60 -1.51 -2.83 -10.91
N GLY A 61 -1.45 -3.71 -9.90
CA GLY A 61 -0.74 -4.98 -10.01
C GLY A 61 0.78 -4.90 -9.90
N THR A 62 1.37 -3.75 -9.54
CA THR A 62 2.81 -3.55 -9.39
C THR A 62 3.39 -3.98 -8.03
N GLY A 63 2.54 -4.49 -7.11
CA GLY A 63 3.01 -5.04 -5.84
C GLY A 63 3.05 -4.03 -4.68
N LYS A 64 2.41 -2.86 -4.77
CA LYS A 64 2.37 -1.84 -3.70
C LYS A 64 1.87 -2.40 -2.37
N SER A 65 0.69 -2.96 -2.35
CA SER A 65 0.07 -3.53 -1.14
C SER A 65 0.85 -4.74 -0.63
N SER A 66 1.33 -5.60 -1.55
CA SER A 66 2.19 -6.74 -1.22
C SER A 66 3.49 -6.31 -0.55
N ALA A 67 4.11 -5.21 -0.99
CA ALA A 67 5.32 -4.67 -0.38
C ALA A 67 5.08 -4.25 1.08
N VAL A 68 3.97 -3.56 1.38
CA VAL A 68 3.62 -3.15 2.75
C VAL A 68 3.37 -4.36 3.65
N LYS A 69 2.63 -5.36 3.15
CA LYS A 69 2.35 -6.61 3.89
C LYS A 69 3.63 -7.41 4.15
N ALA A 70 4.48 -7.57 3.14
CA ALA A 70 5.75 -8.27 3.27
C ALA A 70 6.71 -7.58 4.26
N ILE A 71 6.78 -6.24 4.26
CA ILE A 71 7.53 -5.46 5.24
C ILE A 71 6.99 -5.71 6.65
N ALA A 72 5.67 -5.72 6.82
CA ALA A 72 5.06 -5.99 8.12
C ALA A 72 5.39 -7.40 8.63
N ASN A 73 5.37 -8.40 7.76
CA ASN A 73 5.74 -9.78 8.09
C ASN A 73 7.23 -9.91 8.45
N GLU A 74 8.10 -9.23 7.71
CA GLU A 74 9.55 -9.25 7.93
C GLU A 74 9.93 -8.70 9.31
N PHE A 75 9.33 -7.55 9.66
CA PHE A 75 9.65 -6.85 10.91
C PHE A 75 8.69 -7.16 12.07
N ALA A 76 7.76 -8.11 11.92
CA ALA A 76 6.89 -8.54 13.01
C ALA A 76 7.65 -9.06 14.25
N PRO A 77 8.78 -9.81 14.12
CA PRO A 77 9.60 -10.22 15.25
C PRO A 77 10.23 -9.03 16.00
N GLU A 78 10.49 -7.91 15.31
CA GLU A 78 11.04 -6.69 15.89
C GLU A 78 9.99 -5.78 16.54
N GLY A 79 8.74 -6.25 16.64
CA GLY A 79 7.65 -5.51 17.29
C GLY A 79 6.80 -4.65 16.36
N LEU A 80 6.94 -4.78 15.03
CA LEU A 80 6.05 -4.11 14.08
C LEU A 80 4.68 -4.79 14.03
N ARG A 81 3.63 -3.98 13.93
CA ARG A 81 2.26 -4.46 13.71
C ARG A 81 1.61 -3.68 12.59
N LEU A 82 0.90 -4.38 11.71
CA LEU A 82 0.10 -3.79 10.63
C LEU A 82 -1.36 -3.73 11.05
N VAL A 83 -1.95 -2.55 10.98
CA VAL A 83 -3.38 -2.34 11.23
C VAL A 83 -4.01 -1.81 9.94
N GLU A 84 -4.79 -2.66 9.27
CA GLU A 84 -5.52 -2.26 8.08
C GLU A 84 -6.74 -1.42 8.46
N VAL A 85 -6.88 -0.25 7.82
CA VAL A 85 -7.99 0.67 7.99
C VAL A 85 -8.69 0.87 6.65
N LYS A 86 -9.97 0.58 6.60
CA LYS A 86 -10.78 0.79 5.39
C LYS A 86 -11.06 2.28 5.20
N LYS A 87 -11.23 2.71 3.96
CA LYS A 87 -11.50 4.11 3.60
C LYS A 87 -12.66 4.71 4.40
N ASN A 88 -13.76 3.98 4.58
CA ASN A 88 -14.92 4.43 5.35
C ASN A 88 -14.71 4.45 6.89
N GLN A 89 -13.52 4.10 7.36
CA GLN A 89 -13.14 4.10 8.78
C GLN A 89 -12.09 5.18 9.11
N LEU A 90 -11.73 6.03 8.16
CA LEU A 90 -10.68 7.04 8.35
C LEU A 90 -10.97 7.97 9.53
N TYR A 91 -12.24 8.30 9.78
CA TYR A 91 -12.65 9.12 10.92
C TYR A 91 -12.37 8.48 12.29
N GLN A 92 -12.10 7.17 12.35
CA GLN A 92 -11.76 6.46 13.59
C GLN A 92 -10.25 6.46 13.88
N ILE A 93 -9.42 6.87 12.92
CA ILE A 93 -7.94 6.82 13.06
C ILE A 93 -7.43 7.67 14.22
N PRO A 94 -7.90 8.90 14.49
CA PRO A 94 -7.42 9.68 15.62
C PRO A 94 -7.60 8.94 16.96
N ASP A 95 -8.78 8.42 17.22
CA ASP A 95 -9.05 7.65 18.45
C ASP A 95 -8.21 6.35 18.52
N LEU A 96 -7.97 5.72 17.38
CA LEU A 96 -7.12 4.54 17.29
C LEU A 96 -5.64 4.91 17.60
N MET A 97 -5.15 6.00 17.03
CA MET A 97 -3.79 6.49 17.29
C MET A 97 -3.57 6.78 18.76
N ASP A 98 -4.52 7.44 19.44
CA ASP A 98 -4.44 7.74 20.87
C ASP A 98 -4.34 6.46 21.72
N LYS A 99 -5.12 5.43 21.36
CA LYS A 99 -5.06 4.12 22.02
C LYS A 99 -3.75 3.38 21.79
N LEU A 100 -3.19 3.47 20.58
CA LEU A 100 -1.96 2.80 20.22
C LEU A 100 -0.71 3.55 20.71
N ALA A 101 -0.80 4.86 20.92
CA ALA A 101 0.33 5.70 21.33
C ALA A 101 0.99 5.23 22.65
N ALA A 102 0.19 4.71 23.58
CA ALA A 102 0.68 4.17 24.86
C ALA A 102 1.29 2.75 24.75
N ASN A 103 1.18 2.09 23.61
CA ASN A 103 1.68 0.73 23.41
C ASN A 103 3.18 0.75 23.03
N PRO A 104 4.03 -0.12 23.62
CA PRO A 104 5.45 -0.16 23.29
C PRO A 104 5.76 -0.65 21.87
N LEU A 105 4.82 -1.32 21.21
CA LEU A 105 4.99 -1.80 19.84
C LEU A 105 4.94 -0.65 18.82
N LYS A 106 5.40 -0.93 17.61
CA LYS A 106 5.35 0.01 16.49
C LYS A 106 4.24 -0.39 15.52
N PHE A 107 3.54 0.59 14.97
CA PHE A 107 2.35 0.37 14.17
C PHE A 107 2.45 1.05 12.80
N ILE A 108 2.09 0.31 11.77
CA ILE A 108 1.75 0.86 10.46
C ILE A 108 0.22 0.84 10.35
N LEU A 109 -0.40 2.02 10.26
CA LEU A 109 -1.81 2.14 9.87
C LEU A 109 -1.87 2.10 8.35
N PHE A 110 -2.41 1.02 7.81
CA PHE A 110 -2.39 0.74 6.39
C PHE A 110 -3.74 1.04 5.74
N ILE A 111 -3.73 1.91 4.73
CA ILE A 111 -4.91 2.29 3.95
C ILE A 111 -4.66 1.83 2.52
N ASP A 112 -5.31 0.74 2.12
CA ASP A 112 -5.13 0.17 0.78
C ASP A 112 -6.10 0.80 -0.24
N ASP A 113 -5.61 0.99 -1.46
CA ASP A 113 -6.34 1.54 -2.62
C ASP A 113 -7.03 2.89 -2.34
N LEU A 114 -6.27 3.81 -1.77
CA LEU A 114 -6.75 5.14 -1.43
C LEU A 114 -7.06 5.96 -2.69
N SER A 115 -8.31 6.36 -2.82
CA SER A 115 -8.80 7.24 -3.88
C SER A 115 -10.00 8.03 -3.38
N PHE A 116 -10.10 9.30 -3.78
CA PHE A 116 -11.20 10.19 -3.42
C PHE A 116 -11.96 10.66 -4.66
N THR A 117 -13.18 11.10 -4.47
CA THR A 117 -13.95 11.94 -5.37
C THR A 117 -13.94 13.37 -4.82
N SER A 118 -14.25 14.35 -5.63
CA SER A 118 -14.26 15.78 -5.25
C SER A 118 -15.06 16.11 -3.97
N ASN A 119 -16.10 15.31 -3.66
CA ASN A 119 -17.01 15.53 -2.52
C ASN A 119 -16.90 14.40 -1.46
N ASP A 120 -15.72 13.86 -1.23
CA ASP A 120 -15.55 12.74 -0.30
C ASP A 120 -15.20 13.25 1.12
N ASP A 121 -16.13 13.12 2.06
CA ASP A 121 -15.94 13.52 3.47
C ASP A 121 -14.71 12.88 4.12
N ASN A 122 -14.28 11.73 3.62
CA ASN A 122 -13.09 11.03 4.11
C ASN A 122 -11.79 11.78 3.80
N PHE A 123 -11.81 12.73 2.86
CA PHE A 123 -10.67 13.58 2.52
C PHE A 123 -10.24 14.46 3.68
N ALA A 124 -11.20 15.16 4.31
CA ALA A 124 -10.93 16.00 5.46
C ALA A 124 -10.38 15.17 6.66
N ALA A 125 -10.91 13.96 6.86
CA ALA A 125 -10.42 13.06 7.89
C ALA A 125 -8.96 12.66 7.64
N LEU A 126 -8.59 12.29 6.41
CA LEU A 126 -7.22 11.93 6.08
C LEU A 126 -6.26 13.13 6.22
N LYS A 127 -6.69 14.32 5.81
CA LYS A 127 -5.91 15.56 5.98
C LYS A 127 -5.56 15.78 7.45
N ALA A 128 -6.54 15.70 8.34
CA ALA A 128 -6.34 15.84 9.78
C ALA A 128 -5.36 14.79 10.35
N ILE A 129 -5.45 13.54 9.88
CA ILE A 129 -4.56 12.44 10.29
C ILE A 129 -3.11 12.72 9.88
N LEU A 130 -2.89 13.21 8.65
CA LEU A 130 -1.54 13.45 8.13
C LEU A 130 -0.89 14.72 8.70
N GLU A 131 -1.69 15.73 9.06
CA GLU A 131 -1.22 16.96 9.70
C GLU A 131 -0.85 16.75 11.17
N GLY A 132 -1.43 15.72 11.80
CA GLY A 132 -1.29 15.45 13.23
C GLY A 132 -2.28 16.27 14.08
N SER A 133 -2.56 15.79 15.30
CA SER A 133 -3.36 16.49 16.28
C SER A 133 -2.53 17.56 17.02
N VAL A 134 -3.22 18.48 17.71
CA VAL A 134 -2.60 19.48 18.59
C VAL A 134 -1.67 18.85 19.65
N GLY A 135 -1.89 17.59 20.00
CA GLY A 135 -1.07 16.82 20.95
C GLY A 135 0.26 16.28 20.42
N GLY A 136 0.61 16.57 19.16
CA GLY A 136 1.81 16.05 18.52
C GLY A 136 1.60 14.68 17.87
N ARG A 137 2.60 14.23 17.10
CA ARG A 137 2.55 12.95 16.36
C ARG A 137 3.05 11.82 17.27
N ALA A 138 2.28 10.73 17.36
CA ALA A 138 2.72 9.53 18.04
C ALA A 138 3.98 8.95 17.36
N GLN A 139 5.06 8.78 18.12
CA GLN A 139 6.37 8.34 17.61
C GLN A 139 6.43 6.84 17.25
N ASN A 140 5.41 6.10 17.63
CA ASN A 140 5.32 4.67 17.38
C ASN A 140 4.35 4.30 16.25
N ILE A 141 3.80 5.31 15.53
CA ILE A 141 2.79 5.09 14.49
C ILE A 141 3.20 5.82 13.20
N ALA A 142 3.07 5.14 12.07
CA ALA A 142 3.17 5.73 10.74
C ALA A 142 1.98 5.30 9.87
N VAL A 143 1.49 6.19 9.02
CA VAL A 143 0.40 5.90 8.08
C VAL A 143 0.99 5.55 6.72
N TYR A 144 0.71 4.35 6.23
CA TYR A 144 1.10 3.90 4.90
C TYR A 144 -0.15 3.76 4.04
N ALA A 145 -0.14 4.37 2.88
CA ALA A 145 -1.25 4.29 1.94
C ALA A 145 -0.78 3.81 0.57
N THR A 146 -1.63 3.07 -0.12
CA THR A 146 -1.43 2.76 -1.54
C THR A 146 -2.46 3.50 -2.39
N SER A 147 -2.09 3.86 -3.62
CA SER A 147 -3.02 4.41 -4.61
C SER A 147 -2.63 3.96 -6.01
N ASN A 148 -3.62 3.75 -6.86
CA ASN A 148 -3.42 3.49 -8.26
C ASN A 148 -3.25 4.78 -9.08
N ARG A 149 -3.21 5.94 -8.43
CA ARG A 149 -3.13 7.26 -9.05
C ARG A 149 -2.10 8.14 -8.34
N ARG A 150 -1.43 8.98 -9.10
CA ARG A 150 -0.49 9.96 -8.56
C ARG A 150 -1.22 11.05 -7.75
N HIS A 151 -2.34 11.46 -8.26
CA HIS A 151 -3.22 12.45 -7.62
C HIS A 151 -4.44 11.70 -7.10
N LEU A 152 -4.59 11.48 -5.87
CA LEU A 152 -5.58 10.64 -5.17
C LEU A 152 -7.06 10.76 -5.61
N ILE A 153 -7.35 11.43 -6.76
CA ILE A 153 -8.69 11.67 -7.29
C ILE A 153 -9.00 10.93 -8.58
N LYS A 154 -10.28 10.59 -8.71
CA LYS A 154 -10.92 10.17 -9.96
C LYS A 154 -11.37 11.40 -10.74
N GLU A 155 -10.73 11.66 -11.87
CA GLU A 155 -11.32 12.54 -12.89
C GLU A 155 -12.47 11.78 -13.56
N THR A 156 -13.69 12.29 -13.48
CA THR A 156 -14.80 11.79 -14.28
C THR A 156 -14.89 12.63 -15.54
N LEU A 157 -15.36 12.04 -16.66
CA LEU A 157 -15.55 12.76 -17.92
C LEU A 157 -16.56 13.93 -17.81
N SER A 158 -17.46 13.86 -16.80
CA SER A 158 -18.40 14.93 -16.45
C SER A 158 -17.73 16.14 -15.79
N ASP A 159 -16.56 15.97 -15.19
CA ASP A 159 -15.82 17.04 -14.52
C ASP A 159 -15.12 17.99 -15.52
N ARG A 160 -15.18 17.68 -16.84
CA ARG A 160 -14.59 18.48 -17.91
C ARG A 160 -15.50 19.59 -18.46
N THR A 161 -16.73 19.70 -17.97
CA THR A 161 -17.75 20.60 -18.56
C THR A 161 -18.35 21.62 -17.59
N GLY A 162 -17.83 21.78 -16.35
CA GLY A 162 -18.42 22.70 -15.38
C GLY A 162 -17.40 23.38 -14.48
N ASP A 163 -17.40 24.68 -14.49
CA ASP A 163 -16.81 25.64 -13.53
C ASP A 163 -15.32 25.42 -13.18
N ASP A 164 -14.43 25.92 -14.04
CA ASP A 164 -12.95 25.83 -13.97
C ASP A 164 -12.33 26.26 -12.63
N ILE A 165 -13.00 27.06 -11.82
CA ILE A 165 -12.46 27.61 -10.57
C ILE A 165 -12.54 26.58 -9.45
N HIS A 166 -13.63 25.85 -9.29
CA HIS A 166 -13.79 24.83 -8.26
C HIS A 166 -12.93 23.58 -8.52
N GLU A 167 -12.66 23.27 -9.78
CA GLU A 167 -11.76 22.17 -10.15
C GLU A 167 -10.30 22.46 -9.81
N ALA A 168 -9.86 23.69 -10.04
CA ALA A 168 -8.49 24.11 -9.72
C ALA A 168 -8.21 24.03 -8.22
N ASP A 169 -9.15 24.49 -7.38
CA ASP A 169 -9.04 24.46 -5.92
C ASP A 169 -9.01 23.02 -5.40
N THR A 170 -9.86 22.15 -5.91
CA THR A 170 -9.90 20.75 -5.55
C THR A 170 -8.61 20.03 -5.94
N ARG A 171 -8.07 20.27 -7.14
CA ARG A 171 -6.77 19.73 -7.59
C ARG A 171 -5.62 20.19 -6.70
N GLN A 172 -5.61 21.47 -6.33
CA GLN A 172 -4.57 22.05 -5.45
C GLN A 172 -4.62 21.45 -4.04
N GLU A 173 -5.79 21.26 -3.48
CA GLU A 173 -5.96 20.62 -2.16
C GLU A 173 -5.43 19.18 -2.15
N LEU A 174 -5.60 18.45 -3.23
CA LEU A 174 -5.22 17.04 -3.33
C LEU A 174 -3.74 16.84 -3.69
N MET A 175 -3.16 17.76 -4.45
CA MET A 175 -1.70 17.85 -4.56
C MET A 175 -1.08 18.14 -3.18
N SER A 176 -1.72 19.02 -2.42
CA SER A 176 -1.39 19.34 -1.03
C SER A 176 -1.48 18.10 -0.11
N LEU A 177 -2.49 17.24 -0.28
CA LEU A 177 -2.60 16.02 0.52
C LEU A 177 -1.48 15.02 0.21
N SER A 178 -1.17 14.82 -1.09
CA SER A 178 -0.06 13.94 -1.48
C SER A 178 1.28 14.43 -0.93
N ALA A 179 1.47 15.76 -0.87
CA ALA A 179 2.68 16.37 -0.30
C ALA A 179 2.81 16.17 1.22
N ARG A 180 1.70 15.89 1.93
CA ARG A 180 1.71 15.61 3.38
C ARG A 180 2.20 14.20 3.73
N PHE A 181 2.24 13.29 2.75
CA PHE A 181 3.03 12.08 2.90
C PHE A 181 4.50 12.44 2.75
N GLY A 182 5.25 12.43 3.82
CA GLY A 182 6.66 12.82 3.80
C GLY A 182 7.56 11.92 2.94
N LEU A 183 7.10 10.71 2.61
CA LEU A 183 7.74 9.79 1.67
C LEU A 183 6.75 9.31 0.62
N THR A 184 7.05 9.59 -0.64
CA THR A 184 6.25 9.13 -1.78
C THR A 184 7.10 8.22 -2.67
N VAL A 185 6.58 7.02 -2.96
CA VAL A 185 7.28 6.00 -3.75
C VAL A 185 6.42 5.57 -4.93
N THR A 186 7.00 5.62 -6.13
CA THR A 186 6.29 5.32 -7.37
C THR A 186 6.54 3.90 -7.84
N PHE A 187 5.47 3.17 -8.15
CA PHE A 187 5.48 1.83 -8.70
C PHE A 187 4.89 1.86 -10.11
N GLN A 188 5.73 2.16 -11.09
CA GLN A 188 5.30 2.20 -12.50
C GLN A 188 5.18 0.79 -13.09
N ARG A 189 4.35 0.64 -14.11
CA ARG A 189 4.27 -0.58 -14.91
C ARG A 189 5.67 -0.97 -15.41
N PRO A 190 6.08 -2.24 -15.27
CA PRO A 190 7.42 -2.65 -15.66
C PRO A 190 7.57 -2.61 -17.19
N GLU A 191 8.71 -2.10 -17.64
CA GLU A 191 9.17 -2.27 -19.00
C GLU A 191 9.50 -3.75 -19.26
N LYS A 192 9.69 -4.11 -20.54
CA LYS A 192 9.93 -5.49 -20.96
C LYS A 192 11.05 -6.16 -20.18
N ALA A 193 12.21 -5.54 -20.09
CA ALA A 193 13.36 -6.12 -19.39
C ALA A 193 13.08 -6.40 -17.90
N ARG A 194 12.45 -5.47 -17.18
CA ARG A 194 12.07 -5.68 -15.77
C ARG A 194 11.01 -6.78 -15.64
N PHE A 195 10.07 -6.87 -16.58
CA PHE A 195 9.05 -7.92 -16.58
C PHE A 195 9.67 -9.31 -16.79
N GLU A 196 10.62 -9.44 -17.71
CA GLU A 196 11.38 -10.66 -17.95
C GLU A 196 12.16 -11.09 -16.71
N THR A 197 12.87 -10.17 -16.05
CA THR A 197 13.56 -10.44 -14.77
C THR A 197 12.59 -10.96 -13.71
N ILE A 198 11.42 -10.32 -13.56
CA ILE A 198 10.38 -10.76 -12.61
C ILE A 198 9.91 -12.17 -12.92
N LEU A 199 9.69 -12.50 -14.20
CA LEU A 199 9.26 -13.83 -14.63
C LEU A 199 10.32 -14.90 -14.34
N GLU A 200 11.59 -14.63 -14.65
CA GLU A 200 12.69 -15.55 -14.39
C GLU A 200 12.86 -15.85 -12.89
N GLU A 201 12.78 -14.84 -12.06
CA GLU A 201 12.87 -15.02 -10.61
C GLU A 201 11.67 -15.79 -10.05
N LEU A 202 10.44 -15.49 -10.49
CA LEU A 202 9.27 -16.24 -10.10
C LEU A 202 9.32 -17.69 -10.59
N ALA A 203 9.79 -17.92 -11.82
CA ALA A 203 9.95 -19.28 -12.36
C ALA A 203 10.94 -20.10 -11.52
N LYS A 204 12.03 -19.50 -11.05
CA LYS A 204 12.97 -20.15 -10.13
C LYS A 204 12.32 -20.45 -8.78
N GLN A 205 11.60 -19.50 -8.19
CA GLN A 205 10.91 -19.68 -6.91
C GLN A 205 9.89 -20.82 -6.94
N HIS A 206 9.18 -20.97 -8.07
CA HIS A 206 8.16 -21.99 -8.28
C HIS A 206 8.69 -23.26 -8.98
N ASN A 207 10.01 -23.38 -9.20
CA ASN A 207 10.65 -24.53 -9.85
C ASN A 207 10.05 -24.88 -11.23
N ILE A 208 9.69 -23.89 -12.02
CA ILE A 208 9.11 -24.09 -13.36
C ILE A 208 10.16 -24.66 -14.32
N GLN A 209 9.90 -25.85 -14.86
CA GLN A 209 10.77 -26.59 -15.78
C GLN A 209 10.42 -26.25 -17.24
N MET A 210 10.54 -24.97 -17.62
CA MET A 210 10.30 -24.52 -19.00
C MET A 210 11.55 -23.75 -19.50
N PRO A 211 11.99 -23.98 -20.76
CA PRO A 211 13.06 -23.20 -21.34
C PRO A 211 12.76 -21.68 -21.27
N THR A 212 13.73 -20.88 -20.88
CA THR A 212 13.56 -19.43 -20.65
C THR A 212 12.94 -18.73 -21.85
N GLU A 213 13.41 -19.03 -23.07
CA GLU A 213 12.86 -18.43 -24.29
C GLU A 213 11.36 -18.71 -24.46
N GLN A 214 10.94 -19.96 -24.22
CA GLN A 214 9.54 -20.36 -24.29
C GLN A 214 8.71 -19.72 -23.16
N LEU A 215 9.27 -19.63 -21.94
CA LEU A 215 8.65 -18.97 -20.79
C LEU A 215 8.34 -17.52 -21.11
N LEU A 216 9.34 -16.77 -21.59
CA LEU A 216 9.21 -15.35 -21.90
C LEU A 216 8.22 -15.10 -23.04
N LEU A 217 8.27 -15.90 -24.11
CA LEU A 217 7.34 -15.78 -25.23
C LEU A 217 5.88 -16.01 -24.81
N LYS A 218 5.62 -17.07 -24.05
CA LYS A 218 4.27 -17.39 -23.57
C LYS A 218 3.77 -16.37 -22.55
N ALA A 219 4.63 -15.93 -21.65
CA ALA A 219 4.28 -14.91 -20.66
C ALA A 219 3.97 -13.55 -21.30
N GLU A 220 4.68 -13.18 -22.36
CA GLU A 220 4.38 -11.95 -23.11
C GLU A 220 3.01 -12.03 -23.80
N ALA A 221 2.72 -13.15 -24.45
CA ALA A 221 1.40 -13.40 -25.05
C ALA A 221 0.27 -13.41 -24.00
N PHE A 222 0.55 -13.93 -22.80
CA PHE A 222 -0.38 -13.89 -21.67
C PHE A 222 -0.59 -12.46 -21.18
N ALA A 223 0.49 -11.68 -21.03
CA ALA A 223 0.44 -10.30 -20.57
C ALA A 223 -0.36 -9.40 -21.53
N LEU A 224 -0.23 -9.59 -22.84
CA LEU A 224 -1.01 -8.86 -23.84
C LEU A 224 -2.52 -9.09 -23.64
N ARG A 225 -2.94 -10.32 -23.39
CA ARG A 225 -4.36 -10.67 -23.13
C ARG A 225 -4.85 -10.16 -21.77
N ALA A 226 -3.96 -10.08 -20.78
CA ALA A 226 -4.27 -9.65 -19.42
C ALA A 226 -4.23 -8.11 -19.21
N GLY A 227 -4.12 -7.32 -20.27
CA GLY A 227 -4.09 -5.85 -20.21
C GLY A 227 -2.72 -5.25 -19.93
N GLY A 228 -1.65 -6.02 -20.10
CA GLY A 228 -0.27 -5.56 -20.07
C GLY A 228 0.59 -6.19 -18.98
N ARG A 229 1.88 -5.86 -19.01
CA ARG A 229 2.89 -6.38 -18.09
C ARG A 229 2.68 -5.85 -16.68
N SER A 230 2.69 -6.73 -15.69
CA SER A 230 2.76 -6.37 -14.26
C SER A 230 3.25 -7.58 -13.44
N PRO A 231 3.81 -7.39 -12.23
CA PRO A 231 4.13 -8.50 -11.32
C PRO A 231 2.95 -9.43 -11.03
N ARG A 232 1.74 -8.89 -10.91
CA ARG A 232 0.52 -9.69 -10.74
C ARG A 232 0.28 -10.62 -11.93
N VAL A 233 0.44 -10.11 -13.15
CA VAL A 233 0.27 -10.89 -14.38
C VAL A 233 1.37 -11.95 -14.51
N ALA A 234 2.61 -11.60 -14.15
CA ALA A 234 3.71 -12.57 -14.12
C ALA A 234 3.42 -13.71 -13.14
N LYS A 235 3.00 -13.38 -11.90
CA LYS A 235 2.65 -14.38 -10.89
C LYS A 235 1.50 -15.28 -11.35
N GLN A 236 0.43 -14.72 -11.90
CA GLN A 236 -0.69 -15.48 -12.43
C GLN A 236 -0.28 -16.44 -13.55
N PHE A 237 0.63 -16.01 -14.43
CA PHE A 237 1.16 -16.88 -15.48
C PHE A 237 1.97 -18.04 -14.89
N ILE A 238 2.85 -17.78 -13.94
CA ILE A 238 3.67 -18.80 -13.26
C ILE A 238 2.78 -19.80 -12.50
N GLU A 239 1.77 -19.34 -11.77
CA GLU A 239 0.79 -20.19 -11.08
C GLU A 239 0.03 -21.11 -12.07
N GLN A 240 -0.28 -20.60 -13.28
CA GLN A 240 -0.90 -21.44 -14.33
C GLN A 240 0.09 -22.45 -14.93
N CYS A 241 1.37 -22.14 -15.02
CA CYS A 241 2.40 -23.10 -15.42
C CYS A 241 2.54 -24.21 -14.37
N GLU A 242 2.59 -23.86 -13.10
CA GLU A 242 2.66 -24.79 -11.97
C GLU A 242 1.43 -25.73 -11.94
N ALA A 243 0.25 -25.19 -12.18
CA ALA A 243 -0.99 -25.95 -12.28
C ALA A 243 -1.12 -26.79 -13.57
N GLY A 244 -0.15 -26.72 -14.50
CA GLY A 244 -0.19 -27.46 -15.78
C GLY A 244 -1.20 -26.92 -16.80
N VAL A 245 -1.75 -25.72 -16.58
CA VAL A 245 -2.69 -25.06 -17.51
C VAL A 245 -1.95 -24.47 -18.71
N GLN A 246 -0.74 -23.96 -18.48
CA GLN A 246 0.16 -23.45 -19.52
C GLN A 246 1.28 -24.48 -19.75
N LYS A 247 1.13 -25.32 -20.78
CA LYS A 247 2.11 -26.33 -21.18
C LYS A 247 3.05 -25.82 -22.27
#